data_11f682dd618ee9cc5811c5d5b769a658
#
_entry.id   11f682dd618ee9cc5811c5d5b769a658
#
_cell.length_a   1.000
_cell.length_b   1.000
_cell.length_c   1.000
_cell.angle_alpha   90.00
_cell.angle_beta   90.00
_cell.angle_gamma   90.00
#
_symmetry.space_group_name_H-M   'P 1'
#
loop_
_entity.id
_entity.type
_entity.pdbx_description
1 polymer ?
#
loop_
_entity_poly.entity_id
_entity_poly.type
_entity_poly.pdbx_seq_one_letter_code
_entity_poly.pdbx_strand_id
1 'polypeptide(L)'
;MAKKKKILLLSDDLRMASGIATMSKELVLGTIHKYDWFQVGAAINHPEAGKVLDVSEDIQKNYGVPDASLKILPWNGYGNADLVRQLINSEQPDAILHFTDPRYWTWLYDIEHEIRQNVPILFYAIWDDLPDPLYNRNYYESCDWIGCISRQTYGIIKRLSALDTKPTWKPKKDWQVSYVPHGINTDIYKPIEVPADYRKEILGGKDYDFVLYWSNRNIRRKQPADVIVAFQKFCDRIGKEKADKCVLVMHTQPVDENGTDLPAVIDAVAPNCNIIFSEKRRLQHELNYNYNIADATINIANNEGFGLATAESIMAGTPIIVNVTGGLQDQCGFEVDGKLLTADDYIKIGSLHQWREWEGKAKPGPWAVPVWSLSLIHI
;
A
#
# COMPACT_ATOMS: atom_id res chain seq x y z
N MET A 1 -27.36 -8.73 -23.08
CA MET A 1 -26.76 -8.34 -21.80
C MET A 1 -26.77 -6.83 -21.69
N ALA A 2 -26.93 -6.26 -20.49
CA ALA A 2 -26.81 -4.81 -20.32
C ALA A 2 -25.37 -4.39 -20.66
N LYS A 3 -25.21 -3.22 -21.30
CA LYS A 3 -23.88 -2.66 -21.62
C LYS A 3 -23.12 -2.44 -20.33
N LYS A 4 -21.85 -2.93 -20.24
CA LYS A 4 -20.97 -2.67 -19.10
C LYS A 4 -20.73 -1.17 -18.95
N LYS A 5 -20.62 -0.72 -17.72
CA LYS A 5 -20.17 0.63 -17.40
C LYS A 5 -18.68 0.76 -17.66
N LYS A 6 -18.26 1.89 -18.23
CA LYS A 6 -16.86 2.18 -18.53
C LYS A 6 -16.25 3.05 -17.44
N ILE A 7 -15.13 2.62 -16.89
CA ILE A 7 -14.37 3.36 -15.87
C ILE A 7 -13.07 3.88 -16.48
N LEU A 8 -12.84 5.19 -16.35
CA LEU A 8 -11.55 5.82 -16.65
C LEU A 8 -10.69 5.80 -15.37
N LEU A 9 -9.67 4.96 -15.35
CA LEU A 9 -8.74 4.87 -14.25
C LEU A 9 -7.55 5.82 -14.45
N LEU A 10 -7.32 6.70 -13.49
CA LEU A 10 -6.16 7.60 -13.42
C LEU A 10 -5.25 7.12 -12.29
N SER A 11 -4.16 6.46 -12.63
CA SER A 11 -3.24 5.85 -11.66
C SER A 11 -1.86 5.62 -12.26
N ASP A 12 -0.91 5.11 -11.47
CA ASP A 12 0.32 4.52 -12.00
C ASP A 12 -0.03 3.42 -13.00
N ASP A 13 0.76 3.31 -14.08
CA ASP A 13 0.52 2.26 -15.09
C ASP A 13 0.53 0.87 -14.43
N LEU A 14 -0.53 0.11 -14.65
CA LEU A 14 -0.74 -1.19 -13.99
C LEU A 14 0.32 -2.26 -14.31
N ARG A 15 1.23 -1.97 -15.25
CA ARG A 15 2.38 -2.83 -15.60
C ARG A 15 3.64 -2.49 -14.81
N MET A 16 3.64 -1.40 -14.05
CA MET A 16 4.78 -1.00 -13.22
C MET A 16 4.93 -1.89 -11.98
N ALA A 17 6.13 -1.84 -11.40
CA ALA A 17 6.42 -2.51 -10.13
C ALA A 17 6.27 -1.55 -8.95
N SER A 18 5.04 -1.08 -8.70
CA SER A 18 4.70 -0.28 -7.52
C SER A 18 3.48 -0.85 -6.82
N GLY A 19 3.28 -0.50 -5.55
CA GLY A 19 2.08 -0.92 -4.80
C GLY A 19 0.80 -0.40 -5.45
N ILE A 20 0.81 0.85 -5.95
CA ILE A 20 -0.32 1.45 -6.68
C ILE A 20 -0.61 0.67 -7.96
N ALA A 21 0.42 0.38 -8.77
CA ALA A 21 0.27 -0.38 -10.00
C ALA A 21 -0.26 -1.79 -9.75
N THR A 22 0.29 -2.50 -8.75
CA THR A 22 -0.16 -3.83 -8.34
C THR A 22 -1.64 -3.80 -7.96
N MET A 23 -2.06 -2.89 -7.10
CA MET A 23 -3.45 -2.80 -6.66
C MET A 23 -4.38 -2.30 -7.76
N SER A 24 -3.93 -1.41 -8.65
CA SER A 24 -4.67 -1.03 -9.87
C SER A 24 -4.94 -2.25 -10.75
N LYS A 25 -3.94 -3.10 -10.92
CA LYS A 25 -4.06 -4.34 -11.70
C LYS A 25 -5.05 -5.31 -11.05
N GLU A 26 -4.94 -5.57 -9.74
CA GLU A 26 -5.85 -6.46 -9.01
C GLU A 26 -7.30 -5.93 -9.07
N LEU A 27 -7.51 -4.62 -8.89
CA LEU A 27 -8.82 -4.00 -8.98
C LEU A 27 -9.44 -4.16 -10.38
N VAL A 28 -8.66 -3.86 -11.43
CA VAL A 28 -9.11 -3.96 -12.83
C VAL A 28 -9.44 -5.42 -13.15
N LEU A 29 -8.52 -6.35 -12.92
CA LEU A 29 -8.71 -7.76 -13.25
C LEU A 29 -9.84 -8.40 -12.43
N GLY A 30 -9.95 -8.08 -11.16
CA GLY A 30 -11.01 -8.58 -10.27
C GLY A 30 -12.41 -8.09 -10.66
N THR A 31 -12.50 -7.00 -11.42
CA THR A 31 -13.79 -6.39 -11.81
C THR A 31 -14.03 -6.30 -13.32
N ILE A 32 -13.11 -6.83 -14.14
CA ILE A 32 -13.17 -6.77 -15.62
C ILE A 32 -14.41 -7.48 -16.20
N HIS A 33 -14.99 -8.40 -15.45
CA HIS A 33 -16.25 -9.06 -15.79
C HIS A 33 -17.48 -8.16 -15.61
N LYS A 34 -17.35 -7.03 -14.88
CA LYS A 34 -18.44 -6.07 -14.60
C LYS A 34 -18.29 -4.77 -15.33
N TYR A 35 -17.04 -4.31 -15.55
CA TYR A 35 -16.73 -3.00 -16.10
C TYR A 35 -15.80 -3.10 -17.29
N ASP A 36 -15.96 -2.16 -18.23
CA ASP A 36 -14.95 -1.86 -19.23
C ASP A 36 -13.96 -0.86 -18.66
N TRP A 37 -12.66 -1.09 -18.85
CA TRP A 37 -11.63 -0.26 -18.28
C TRP A 37 -10.83 0.48 -19.33
N PHE A 38 -10.61 1.76 -19.09
CA PHE A 38 -9.63 2.57 -19.80
C PHE A 38 -8.69 3.19 -18.77
N GLN A 39 -7.39 2.92 -18.85
CA GLN A 39 -6.42 3.50 -17.94
C GLN A 39 -5.57 4.58 -18.62
N VAL A 40 -5.40 5.74 -17.95
CA VAL A 40 -4.22 6.58 -18.14
C VAL A 40 -3.14 6.03 -17.23
N GLY A 41 -2.22 5.27 -17.81
CA GLY A 41 -1.10 4.65 -17.10
C GLY A 41 0.01 5.67 -16.90
N ALA A 42 -0.01 6.37 -15.74
CA ALA A 42 0.92 7.44 -15.42
C ALA A 42 2.27 6.93 -14.89
N ALA A 43 3.21 7.86 -14.69
CA ALA A 43 4.52 7.66 -14.09
C ALA A 43 5.43 6.63 -14.80
N ILE A 44 5.12 6.27 -16.03
CA ILE A 44 5.89 5.29 -16.80
C ILE A 44 6.66 5.95 -17.94
N ASN A 45 7.92 5.55 -18.12
CA ASN A 45 8.66 5.86 -19.33
C ASN A 45 8.50 4.70 -20.33
N HIS A 46 7.52 4.79 -21.21
CA HIS A 46 7.16 3.74 -22.14
C HIS A 46 7.41 4.20 -23.59
N PRO A 47 7.97 3.36 -24.48
CA PRO A 47 8.24 3.73 -25.87
C PRO A 47 6.98 4.10 -26.66
N GLU A 48 5.82 3.60 -26.26
CA GLU A 48 4.53 3.93 -26.86
C GLU A 48 3.71 4.92 -26.02
N ALA A 49 4.36 5.76 -25.21
CA ALA A 49 3.67 6.82 -24.48
C ALA A 49 2.85 7.71 -25.44
N GLY A 50 1.61 7.99 -25.06
CA GLY A 50 0.66 8.74 -25.88
C GLY A 50 -0.13 7.90 -26.91
N LYS A 51 0.13 6.58 -27.03
CA LYS A 51 -0.66 5.68 -27.88
C LYS A 51 -1.55 4.78 -27.06
N VAL A 52 -2.79 4.59 -27.47
CA VAL A 52 -3.70 3.65 -26.83
C VAL A 52 -3.31 2.21 -27.19
N LEU A 53 -3.07 1.42 -26.16
CA LEU A 53 -2.80 -0.02 -26.26
C LEU A 53 -4.07 -0.76 -25.85
N ASP A 54 -4.65 -1.52 -26.78
CA ASP A 54 -5.77 -2.41 -26.49
C ASP A 54 -5.22 -3.79 -26.11
N VAL A 55 -5.41 -4.17 -24.85
CA VAL A 55 -4.96 -5.45 -24.29
C VAL A 55 -6.13 -6.41 -24.00
N SER A 56 -7.30 -6.10 -24.53
CA SER A 56 -8.54 -6.85 -24.28
C SER A 56 -8.42 -8.34 -24.66
N GLU A 57 -7.86 -8.65 -25.84
CA GLU A 57 -7.70 -10.03 -26.30
C GLU A 57 -6.80 -10.85 -25.37
N ASP A 58 -5.69 -10.27 -24.91
CA ASP A 58 -4.78 -10.93 -23.98
C ASP A 58 -5.48 -11.24 -22.64
N ILE A 59 -6.29 -10.30 -22.15
CA ILE A 59 -7.08 -10.50 -20.93
C ILE A 59 -8.15 -11.57 -21.13
N GLN A 60 -8.90 -11.52 -22.22
CA GLN A 60 -9.93 -12.53 -22.56
C GLN A 60 -9.33 -13.94 -22.57
N LYS A 61 -8.18 -14.09 -23.21
CA LYS A 61 -7.48 -15.36 -23.35
C LYS A 61 -6.90 -15.87 -22.04
N ASN A 62 -6.23 -14.98 -21.27
CA ASN A 62 -5.47 -15.41 -20.08
C ASN A 62 -6.35 -15.51 -18.83
N TYR A 63 -7.46 -14.77 -18.76
CA TYR A 63 -8.34 -14.77 -17.59
C TYR A 63 -9.71 -15.41 -17.85
N GLY A 64 -9.98 -15.85 -19.07
CA GLY A 64 -11.22 -16.55 -19.40
C GLY A 64 -12.49 -15.69 -19.31
N VAL A 65 -12.39 -14.37 -19.51
CA VAL A 65 -13.51 -13.41 -19.52
C VAL A 65 -13.75 -12.94 -20.96
N PRO A 66 -14.66 -13.58 -21.73
CA PRO A 66 -14.76 -13.37 -23.18
C PRO A 66 -15.13 -11.95 -23.62
N ASP A 67 -15.77 -11.18 -22.74
CA ASP A 67 -16.20 -9.80 -22.98
C ASP A 67 -15.35 -8.77 -22.22
N ALA A 68 -14.17 -9.17 -21.76
CA ALA A 68 -13.24 -8.25 -21.11
C ALA A 68 -12.81 -7.14 -22.06
N SER A 69 -12.79 -5.91 -21.56
CA SER A 69 -12.30 -4.74 -22.28
C SER A 69 -11.34 -3.95 -21.38
N LEU A 70 -10.07 -3.87 -21.80
CA LEU A 70 -9.05 -3.08 -21.14
C LEU A 70 -8.19 -2.36 -22.18
N LYS A 71 -8.19 -1.04 -22.12
CA LYS A 71 -7.29 -0.19 -22.89
C LYS A 71 -6.37 0.58 -21.95
N ILE A 72 -5.11 0.73 -22.31
CA ILE A 72 -4.11 1.46 -21.55
C ILE A 72 -3.52 2.55 -22.44
N LEU A 73 -3.48 3.76 -21.92
CA LEU A 73 -2.75 4.89 -22.50
C LEU A 73 -1.53 5.17 -21.60
N PRO A 74 -0.34 4.64 -21.92
CA PRO A 74 0.86 4.98 -21.20
C PRO A 74 1.13 6.47 -21.31
N TRP A 75 1.44 7.11 -20.18
CA TRP A 75 1.69 8.55 -20.17
C TRP A 75 2.94 8.90 -19.37
N ASN A 76 3.81 9.67 -19.97
CA ASN A 76 4.99 10.18 -19.29
C ASN A 76 4.58 11.31 -18.34
N GLY A 77 4.80 11.13 -17.03
CA GLY A 77 4.27 12.00 -15.99
C GLY A 77 2.82 11.63 -15.59
N TYR A 78 2.00 12.63 -15.24
CA TYR A 78 0.68 12.42 -14.61
C TYR A 78 -0.50 13.02 -15.41
N GLY A 79 -0.35 13.17 -16.72
CA GLY A 79 -1.40 13.70 -17.58
C GLY A 79 -1.61 15.22 -17.46
N ASN A 80 -2.71 15.69 -18.01
CA ASN A 80 -3.15 17.08 -17.93
C ASN A 80 -4.67 17.20 -18.21
N ALA A 81 -5.23 18.41 -18.01
CA ALA A 81 -6.66 18.67 -18.17
C ALA A 81 -7.16 18.41 -19.59
N ASP A 82 -6.41 18.78 -20.63
CA ASP A 82 -6.83 18.60 -22.03
C ASP A 82 -6.89 17.13 -22.43
N LEU A 83 -5.95 16.31 -21.93
CA LEU A 83 -5.99 14.87 -22.12
C LEU A 83 -7.30 14.28 -21.56
N VAL A 84 -7.67 14.63 -20.33
CA VAL A 84 -8.89 14.07 -19.72
C VAL A 84 -10.15 14.58 -20.43
N ARG A 85 -10.20 15.84 -20.87
CA ARG A 85 -11.30 16.36 -21.70
C ARG A 85 -11.45 15.56 -23.00
N GLN A 86 -10.35 15.28 -23.68
CA GLN A 86 -10.34 14.46 -24.90
C GLN A 86 -10.85 13.05 -24.63
N LEU A 87 -10.37 12.42 -23.55
CA LEU A 87 -10.79 11.06 -23.19
C LEU A 87 -12.26 10.99 -22.75
N ILE A 88 -12.79 11.98 -22.04
CA ILE A 88 -14.20 12.05 -21.72
C ILE A 88 -15.04 12.13 -23.00
N ASN A 89 -14.62 12.93 -23.97
CA ASN A 89 -15.35 13.07 -25.24
C ASN A 89 -15.27 11.82 -26.13
N SER A 90 -14.08 11.18 -26.21
CA SER A 90 -13.88 10.03 -27.10
C SER A 90 -14.33 8.70 -26.49
N GLU A 91 -14.03 8.47 -25.21
CA GLU A 91 -14.31 7.20 -24.54
C GLU A 91 -15.64 7.18 -23.78
N GLN A 92 -16.19 8.35 -23.46
CA GLN A 92 -17.47 8.50 -22.74
C GLN A 92 -17.56 7.62 -21.48
N PRO A 93 -16.64 7.79 -20.52
CA PRO A 93 -16.65 6.98 -19.30
C PRO A 93 -17.86 7.30 -18.42
N ASP A 94 -18.39 6.29 -17.74
CA ASP A 94 -19.48 6.44 -16.76
C ASP A 94 -18.97 6.98 -15.42
N ALA A 95 -17.66 6.82 -15.12
CA ALA A 95 -17.00 7.38 -13.94
C ALA A 95 -15.50 7.51 -14.17
N ILE A 96 -14.87 8.42 -13.44
CA ILE A 96 -13.42 8.50 -13.27
C ILE A 96 -13.08 7.91 -11.91
N LEU A 97 -12.13 6.98 -11.87
CA LEU A 97 -11.49 6.50 -10.62
C LEU A 97 -10.07 7.01 -10.57
N HIS A 98 -9.78 7.86 -9.61
CA HIS A 98 -8.42 8.32 -9.32
C HIS A 98 -7.81 7.49 -8.19
N PHE A 99 -6.66 6.90 -8.43
CA PHE A 99 -5.95 6.06 -7.46
C PHE A 99 -4.44 6.31 -7.53
N THR A 100 -4.00 7.36 -6.88
CA THR A 100 -2.60 7.69 -6.60
C THR A 100 -2.55 8.95 -5.71
N ASP A 101 -1.37 9.54 -5.52
CA ASP A 101 -1.22 10.77 -4.74
C ASP A 101 -1.86 11.98 -5.48
N PRO A 102 -2.86 12.64 -4.90
CA PRO A 102 -3.60 13.71 -5.57
C PRO A 102 -2.72 14.94 -5.88
N ARG A 103 -1.60 15.11 -5.20
CA ARG A 103 -0.69 16.23 -5.41
C ARG A 103 -0.04 16.24 -6.80
N TYR A 104 0.06 15.10 -7.45
CA TYR A 104 0.52 15.01 -8.84
C TYR A 104 -0.59 15.25 -9.87
N TRP A 105 -1.85 15.30 -9.41
CA TRP A 105 -3.04 15.42 -10.25
C TRP A 105 -3.87 16.66 -9.93
N THR A 106 -3.23 17.74 -9.44
CA THR A 106 -3.90 18.99 -9.05
C THR A 106 -4.81 19.52 -10.16
N TRP A 107 -4.36 19.44 -11.40
CA TRP A 107 -5.10 19.86 -12.57
C TRP A 107 -6.47 19.15 -12.72
N LEU A 108 -6.62 17.90 -12.26
CA LEU A 108 -7.89 17.17 -12.26
C LEU A 108 -8.91 17.84 -11.32
N TYR A 109 -8.43 18.24 -10.16
CA TYR A 109 -9.24 18.88 -9.13
C TYR A 109 -9.53 20.37 -9.43
N ASP A 110 -8.68 21.02 -10.20
CA ASP A 110 -8.91 22.38 -10.68
C ASP A 110 -10.07 22.46 -11.66
N ILE A 111 -10.30 21.40 -12.45
CA ILE A 111 -11.40 21.31 -13.42
C ILE A 111 -12.56 20.40 -12.97
N GLU A 112 -12.63 20.01 -11.69
CA GLU A 112 -13.63 19.07 -11.18
C GLU A 112 -15.07 19.55 -11.44
N HIS A 113 -15.30 20.86 -11.31
CA HIS A 113 -16.61 21.49 -11.54
C HIS A 113 -17.12 21.33 -12.99
N GLU A 114 -16.20 21.22 -13.96
CA GLU A 114 -16.50 20.94 -15.36
C GLU A 114 -16.84 19.45 -15.55
N ILE A 115 -15.96 18.58 -15.04
CA ILE A 115 -16.07 17.13 -15.21
C ILE A 115 -17.33 16.58 -14.54
N ARG A 116 -17.59 16.96 -13.29
CA ARG A 116 -18.64 16.42 -12.45
C ARG A 116 -20.06 16.81 -12.89
N GLN A 117 -20.20 17.67 -13.89
CA GLN A 117 -21.49 17.91 -14.52
C GLN A 117 -22.03 16.66 -15.22
N ASN A 118 -21.14 15.79 -15.72
CA ASN A 118 -21.51 14.62 -16.52
C ASN A 118 -20.88 13.32 -16.02
N VAL A 119 -19.68 13.36 -15.42
CA VAL A 119 -18.90 12.18 -15.04
C VAL A 119 -18.47 12.31 -13.57
N PRO A 120 -18.92 11.43 -12.67
CA PRO A 120 -18.52 11.47 -11.27
C PRO A 120 -17.04 11.15 -11.11
N ILE A 121 -16.40 11.82 -10.13
CA ILE A 121 -15.02 11.55 -9.73
C ILE A 121 -15.05 10.73 -8.45
N LEU A 122 -14.47 9.54 -8.52
CA LEU A 122 -14.27 8.61 -7.41
C LEU A 122 -12.78 8.65 -7.05
N PHE A 123 -12.47 8.71 -5.77
CA PHE A 123 -11.08 8.75 -5.30
C PHE A 123 -10.80 7.58 -4.37
N TYR A 124 -9.78 6.79 -4.68
CA TYR A 124 -9.28 5.76 -3.78
C TYR A 124 -8.09 6.33 -3.01
N ALA A 125 -8.37 6.81 -1.79
CA ALA A 125 -7.45 7.62 -0.99
C ALA A 125 -6.41 6.77 -0.26
N ILE A 126 -5.15 7.19 -0.39
CA ILE A 126 -3.96 6.48 0.12
C ILE A 126 -3.23 7.24 1.24
N TRP A 127 -3.81 8.31 1.79
CA TRP A 127 -3.13 9.13 2.78
C TRP A 127 -2.84 8.35 4.06
N ASP A 128 -1.59 8.40 4.50
CA ASP A 128 -1.05 7.52 5.53
C ASP A 128 -0.51 8.22 6.79
N ASP A 129 -0.61 9.56 6.87
CA ASP A 129 0.03 10.33 7.93
C ASP A 129 -0.94 11.15 8.78
N LEU A 130 -0.53 11.43 10.02
CA LEU A 130 -1.13 12.37 10.97
C LEU A 130 -0.13 13.50 11.23
N PRO A 131 -0.59 14.71 11.60
CA PRO A 131 -1.98 15.12 11.85
C PRO A 131 -2.84 15.21 10.59
N ASP A 132 -4.16 15.36 10.77
CA ASP A 132 -5.11 15.46 9.67
C ASP A 132 -4.69 16.50 8.63
N PRO A 133 -4.50 16.15 7.35
CA PRO A 133 -3.94 17.04 6.33
C PRO A 133 -5.00 18.02 5.82
N LEU A 134 -5.19 19.12 6.51
CA LEU A 134 -6.19 20.14 6.13
C LEU A 134 -5.99 20.65 4.69
N TYR A 135 -4.74 20.67 4.21
CA TYR A 135 -4.40 21.07 2.83
C TYR A 135 -4.90 20.07 1.76
N ASN A 136 -5.21 18.81 2.12
CA ASN A 136 -5.79 17.84 1.20
C ASN A 136 -7.32 17.95 1.08
N ARG A 137 -7.96 18.76 1.92
CA ARG A 137 -9.42 18.83 1.98
C ARG A 137 -10.06 19.16 0.63
N ASN A 138 -9.45 20.05 -0.15
CA ASN A 138 -9.96 20.39 -1.48
C ASN A 138 -10.10 19.16 -2.39
N TYR A 139 -9.15 18.24 -2.35
CA TYR A 139 -9.23 17.00 -3.14
C TYR A 139 -10.42 16.15 -2.72
N TYR A 140 -10.67 16.04 -1.41
CA TYR A 140 -11.78 15.24 -0.89
C TYR A 140 -13.13 15.86 -1.25
N GLU A 141 -13.27 17.19 -1.15
CA GLU A 141 -14.49 17.90 -1.52
C GLU A 141 -14.81 17.77 -3.02
N SER A 142 -13.81 17.69 -3.86
CA SER A 142 -13.92 17.55 -5.31
C SER A 142 -14.37 16.17 -5.78
N CYS A 143 -14.54 15.19 -4.89
CA CYS A 143 -14.92 13.83 -5.24
C CYS A 143 -16.38 13.53 -4.88
N ASP A 144 -17.02 12.69 -5.67
CA ASP A 144 -18.39 12.20 -5.41
C ASP A 144 -18.41 11.01 -4.46
N TRP A 145 -17.32 10.22 -4.46
CA TRP A 145 -17.11 9.12 -3.53
C TRP A 145 -15.62 8.94 -3.21
N ILE A 146 -15.32 8.51 -1.99
CA ILE A 146 -13.97 8.27 -1.52
C ILE A 146 -13.90 6.89 -0.85
N GLY A 147 -13.08 6.00 -1.39
CA GLY A 147 -12.66 4.76 -0.75
C GLY A 147 -11.39 5.00 0.05
N CYS A 148 -11.33 4.52 1.27
CA CYS A 148 -10.20 4.71 2.18
C CYS A 148 -9.48 3.40 2.40
N ILE A 149 -8.18 3.33 2.11
CA ILE A 149 -7.40 2.08 2.17
C ILE A 149 -7.11 1.60 3.59
N SER A 150 -7.26 2.46 4.59
CA SER A 150 -7.10 2.11 6.00
C SER A 150 -8.15 2.80 6.86
N ARG A 151 -8.36 2.29 8.07
CA ARG A 151 -9.23 2.89 9.07
C ARG A 151 -8.72 4.28 9.48
N GLN A 152 -7.40 4.46 9.54
CA GLN A 152 -6.81 5.78 9.79
C GLN A 152 -7.17 6.77 8.68
N THR A 153 -7.03 6.38 7.39
CA THR A 153 -7.41 7.22 6.24
C THR A 153 -8.91 7.55 6.29
N TYR A 154 -9.76 6.57 6.63
CA TYR A 154 -11.19 6.78 6.80
C TYR A 154 -11.49 7.81 7.89
N GLY A 155 -10.91 7.65 9.08
CA GLY A 155 -11.07 8.59 10.19
C GLY A 155 -10.64 10.01 9.85
N ILE A 156 -9.48 10.17 9.17
CA ILE A 156 -8.97 11.45 8.69
C ILE A 156 -9.99 12.14 7.78
N ILE A 157 -10.47 11.44 6.75
CA ILE A 157 -11.38 12.01 5.75
C ILE A 157 -12.73 12.36 6.38
N LYS A 158 -13.26 11.51 7.27
CA LYS A 158 -14.51 11.82 8.00
C LYS A 158 -14.36 13.07 8.87
N ARG A 159 -13.27 13.20 9.63
CA ARG A 159 -13.02 14.39 10.45
C ARG A 159 -12.87 15.66 9.60
N LEU A 160 -12.06 15.59 8.53
CA LEU A 160 -11.87 16.73 7.63
C LEU A 160 -13.17 17.16 6.94
N SER A 161 -13.99 16.21 6.54
CA SER A 161 -15.29 16.47 5.90
C SER A 161 -16.32 17.07 6.87
N ALA A 162 -16.16 16.84 8.16
CA ALA A 162 -17.05 17.40 9.19
C ALA A 162 -16.67 18.82 9.62
N LEU A 163 -15.46 19.32 9.25
CA LEU A 163 -15.03 20.67 9.63
C LEU A 163 -15.83 21.74 8.87
N ASP A 164 -16.48 22.62 9.62
CA ASP A 164 -17.20 23.77 9.08
C ASP A 164 -16.26 25.00 8.99
N THR A 165 -15.38 24.98 7.99
CA THR A 165 -14.36 26.06 7.82
C THR A 165 -14.65 26.99 6.66
N LYS A 166 -15.57 26.64 5.74
CA LYS A 166 -15.97 27.47 4.61
C LYS A 166 -17.48 27.28 4.32
N PRO A 167 -18.25 28.35 4.09
CA PRO A 167 -19.69 28.26 3.80
C PRO A 167 -20.05 27.42 2.54
N THR A 168 -19.09 27.29 1.63
CA THR A 168 -19.26 26.54 0.38
C THR A 168 -19.00 25.05 0.52
N TRP A 169 -18.41 24.60 1.60
CA TRP A 169 -18.08 23.21 1.83
C TRP A 169 -19.23 22.48 2.53
N LYS A 170 -19.72 21.45 1.86
CA LYS A 170 -20.79 20.60 2.39
C LYS A 170 -20.16 19.33 2.99
N PRO A 171 -20.57 18.91 4.19
CA PRO A 171 -20.14 17.60 4.74
C PRO A 171 -20.48 16.46 3.77
N LYS A 172 -19.57 15.52 3.62
CA LYS A 172 -19.85 14.29 2.85
C LYS A 172 -20.96 13.51 3.53
N LYS A 173 -21.87 12.97 2.73
CA LYS A 173 -22.88 11.99 3.21
C LYS A 173 -22.16 10.69 3.59
N ASP A 174 -22.76 9.89 4.47
CA ASP A 174 -22.13 8.66 4.95
C ASP A 174 -21.75 7.70 3.83
N TRP A 175 -22.58 7.55 2.81
CA TRP A 175 -22.30 6.68 1.67
C TRP A 175 -21.16 7.17 0.76
N GLN A 176 -20.75 8.44 0.87
CA GLN A 176 -19.70 9.04 0.05
C GLN A 176 -18.28 8.76 0.56
N VAL A 177 -18.15 8.21 1.75
CA VAL A 177 -16.85 7.82 2.34
C VAL A 177 -16.97 6.41 2.86
N SER A 178 -16.14 5.52 2.34
CA SER A 178 -16.18 4.10 2.70
C SER A 178 -14.78 3.58 3.07
N TYR A 179 -14.70 2.73 4.08
CA TYR A 179 -13.49 1.95 4.34
C TYR A 179 -13.43 0.80 3.34
N VAL A 180 -12.39 0.80 2.52
CA VAL A 180 -12.16 -0.20 1.46
C VAL A 180 -10.67 -0.56 1.51
N PRO A 181 -10.26 -1.51 2.36
CA PRO A 181 -8.87 -1.95 2.41
C PRO A 181 -8.48 -2.67 1.11
N HIS A 182 -7.19 -2.74 0.83
CA HIS A 182 -6.70 -3.56 -0.26
C HIS A 182 -7.01 -5.05 0.00
N GLY A 183 -7.33 -5.76 -1.07
CA GLY A 183 -7.36 -7.21 -1.08
C GLY A 183 -5.98 -7.80 -1.34
N ILE A 184 -5.71 -8.98 -0.80
CA ILE A 184 -4.52 -9.78 -1.11
C ILE A 184 -4.96 -11.01 -1.88
N ASN A 185 -4.26 -11.33 -2.96
CA ASN A 185 -4.56 -12.50 -3.77
C ASN A 185 -4.18 -13.79 -3.03
N THR A 186 -5.17 -14.47 -2.46
CA THR A 186 -4.99 -15.70 -1.68
C THR A 186 -4.66 -16.94 -2.52
N ASP A 187 -4.78 -16.86 -3.84
CA ASP A 187 -4.29 -17.95 -4.71
C ASP A 187 -2.77 -17.93 -4.79
N ILE A 188 -2.16 -16.75 -4.60
CA ILE A 188 -0.70 -16.55 -4.62
C ILE A 188 -0.13 -16.58 -3.20
N TYR A 189 -0.66 -15.73 -2.31
CA TYR A 189 -0.14 -15.59 -0.95
C TYR A 189 -0.89 -16.52 0.01
N LYS A 190 -0.23 -17.60 0.40
CA LYS A 190 -0.77 -18.65 1.26
C LYS A 190 0.35 -19.49 1.87
N PRO A 191 0.09 -20.24 2.93
CA PRO A 191 1.03 -21.24 3.45
C PRO A 191 1.35 -22.30 2.39
N ILE A 192 2.64 -22.52 2.13
CA ILE A 192 3.14 -23.49 1.16
C ILE A 192 4.47 -24.08 1.63
N GLU A 193 4.81 -25.23 1.10
CA GLU A 193 6.16 -25.77 1.21
C GLU A 193 7.09 -25.04 0.23
N VAL A 194 8.21 -24.52 0.73
CA VAL A 194 9.18 -23.78 -0.07
C VAL A 194 10.20 -24.75 -0.67
N PRO A 195 10.50 -24.66 -1.98
CA PRO A 195 11.54 -25.48 -2.60
C PRO A 195 12.89 -25.31 -1.88
N ALA A 196 13.54 -26.43 -1.57
CA ALA A 196 14.79 -26.44 -0.80
C ALA A 196 15.91 -25.62 -1.44
N ASP A 197 16.03 -25.68 -2.78
CA ASP A 197 17.02 -24.89 -3.52
C ASP A 197 16.76 -23.38 -3.42
N TYR A 198 15.48 -22.96 -3.44
CA TYR A 198 15.12 -21.55 -3.26
C TYR A 198 15.44 -21.08 -1.84
N ARG A 199 15.06 -21.87 -0.83
CA ARG A 199 15.41 -21.58 0.58
C ARG A 199 16.92 -21.42 0.74
N LYS A 200 17.70 -22.33 0.16
CA LYS A 200 19.17 -22.28 0.21
C LYS A 200 19.74 -21.04 -0.48
N GLU A 201 19.17 -20.64 -1.62
CA GLU A 201 19.54 -19.40 -2.33
C GLU A 201 19.31 -18.18 -1.44
N ILE A 202 18.12 -18.02 -0.88
CA ILE A 202 17.74 -16.85 -0.06
C ILE A 202 18.57 -16.75 1.23
N LEU A 203 18.87 -17.88 1.85
CA LEU A 203 19.63 -17.93 3.11
C LEU A 203 21.14 -18.03 2.92
N GLY A 204 21.66 -17.83 1.71
CA GLY A 204 23.09 -17.84 1.43
C GLY A 204 23.77 -19.20 1.70
N GLY A 205 23.03 -20.30 1.56
CA GLY A 205 23.53 -21.67 1.73
C GLY A 205 23.68 -22.12 3.18
N LYS A 206 23.18 -21.36 4.15
CA LYS A 206 23.20 -21.70 5.58
C LYS A 206 21.80 -22.01 6.08
N ASP A 207 21.72 -22.78 7.16
CA ASP A 207 20.50 -22.98 7.92
C ASP A 207 20.48 -22.07 9.14
N TYR A 208 19.32 -21.49 9.42
CA TYR A 208 19.08 -20.63 10.57
C TYR A 208 17.86 -21.12 11.34
N ASP A 209 17.93 -20.99 12.67
CA ASP A 209 16.84 -21.34 13.59
C ASP A 209 15.75 -20.24 13.63
N PHE A 210 16.12 -18.98 13.26
CA PHE A 210 15.21 -17.85 13.19
C PHE A 210 15.53 -16.93 12.02
N VAL A 211 14.52 -16.67 11.19
CA VAL A 211 14.58 -15.81 10.01
C VAL A 211 13.63 -14.63 10.18
N LEU A 212 14.18 -13.43 10.37
CA LEU A 212 13.42 -12.19 10.34
C LEU A 212 13.45 -11.62 8.92
N TYR A 213 12.30 -11.28 8.37
CA TYR A 213 12.17 -10.78 7.00
C TYR A 213 11.70 -9.32 6.97
N TRP A 214 12.30 -8.52 6.11
CA TRP A 214 11.91 -7.14 5.83
C TRP A 214 11.84 -6.94 4.32
N SER A 215 10.70 -6.45 3.80
CA SER A 215 10.46 -6.24 2.38
C SER A 215 9.85 -4.86 2.14
N ASN A 216 10.67 -3.91 1.74
CA ASN A 216 10.29 -2.55 1.39
C ASN A 216 11.35 -1.90 0.51
N ARG A 217 11.01 -0.80 -0.19
CA ARG A 217 12.01 0.07 -0.78
C ARG A 217 12.86 0.71 0.33
N ASN A 218 14.17 0.80 0.10
CA ASN A 218 15.10 1.51 0.99
C ASN A 218 14.87 3.02 0.87
N ILE A 219 13.92 3.54 1.64
CA ILE A 219 13.64 4.98 1.75
C ILE A 219 13.44 5.35 3.22
N ARG A 220 13.75 6.61 3.56
CA ARG A 220 13.79 7.10 4.93
C ARG A 220 12.57 6.72 5.77
N ARG A 221 11.35 6.92 5.27
CA ARG A 221 10.12 6.64 6.03
C ARG A 221 9.91 5.16 6.37
N LYS A 222 10.59 4.24 5.68
CA LYS A 222 10.53 2.79 5.93
C LYS A 222 11.49 2.32 7.01
N GLN A 223 12.36 3.20 7.49
CA GLN A 223 13.29 2.99 8.61
C GLN A 223 14.15 1.71 8.50
N PRO A 224 14.78 1.43 7.34
CA PRO A 224 15.57 0.21 7.18
C PRO A 224 16.78 0.15 8.13
N ALA A 225 17.41 1.28 8.42
CA ALA A 225 18.53 1.35 9.37
C ALA A 225 18.09 1.00 10.80
N ASP A 226 16.90 1.47 11.21
CA ASP A 226 16.36 1.16 12.55
C ASP A 226 16.00 -0.32 12.68
N VAL A 227 15.60 -0.99 11.59
CA VAL A 227 15.41 -2.45 11.57
C VAL A 227 16.73 -3.16 11.83
N ILE A 228 17.85 -2.72 11.23
CA ILE A 228 19.20 -3.27 11.47
C ILE A 228 19.61 -3.08 12.94
N VAL A 229 19.41 -1.88 13.49
CA VAL A 229 19.70 -1.58 14.91
C VAL A 229 18.84 -2.44 15.84
N ALA A 230 17.56 -2.62 15.52
CA ALA A 230 16.66 -3.45 16.30
C ALA A 230 17.12 -4.93 16.29
N PHE A 231 17.53 -5.43 15.13
CA PHE A 231 18.05 -6.79 14.98
C PHE A 231 19.38 -6.98 15.75
N GLN A 232 20.29 -5.99 15.69
CA GLN A 232 21.53 -6.01 16.51
C GLN A 232 21.20 -6.10 18.01
N LYS A 233 20.30 -5.24 18.51
CA LYS A 233 19.89 -5.28 19.92
C LYS A 233 19.24 -6.60 20.32
N PHE A 234 18.48 -7.21 19.41
CA PHE A 234 17.92 -8.54 19.62
C PHE A 234 19.05 -9.58 19.75
N CYS A 235 20.03 -9.58 18.84
CA CYS A 235 21.18 -10.47 18.88
C CYS A 235 21.99 -10.34 20.18
N ASP A 236 22.23 -9.10 20.62
CA ASP A 236 22.95 -8.84 21.89
C ASP A 236 22.19 -9.43 23.09
N ARG A 237 20.86 -9.27 23.08
CA ARG A 237 20.02 -9.75 24.20
C ARG A 237 19.97 -11.27 24.31
N ILE A 238 19.94 -12.00 23.18
CA ILE A 238 19.87 -13.47 23.20
C ILE A 238 21.22 -14.15 23.34
N GLY A 239 22.33 -13.40 23.18
CA GLY A 239 23.70 -13.87 23.26
C GLY A 239 24.19 -14.52 21.97
N LYS A 240 25.54 -14.53 21.83
CA LYS A 240 26.21 -14.88 20.57
C LYS A 240 25.80 -16.25 20.00
N GLU A 241 25.79 -17.29 20.83
CA GLU A 241 25.50 -18.67 20.37
C GLU A 241 24.15 -18.78 19.67
N LYS A 242 23.12 -18.11 20.22
CA LYS A 242 21.77 -18.06 19.60
C LYS A 242 21.72 -17.08 18.43
N ALA A 243 22.40 -15.94 18.54
CA ALA A 243 22.44 -14.92 17.49
C ALA A 243 23.09 -15.44 16.20
N ASP A 244 24.12 -16.30 16.30
CA ASP A 244 24.78 -16.94 15.16
C ASP A 244 23.80 -17.83 14.34
N LYS A 245 22.68 -18.24 14.94
CA LYS A 245 21.60 -19.02 14.31
C LYS A 245 20.39 -18.17 13.86
N CYS A 246 20.48 -16.86 13.96
CA CYS A 246 19.45 -15.93 13.51
C CYS A 246 19.93 -15.16 12.27
N VAL A 247 19.02 -14.79 11.40
CA VAL A 247 19.31 -13.98 10.22
C VAL A 247 18.22 -12.95 9.98
N LEU A 248 18.61 -11.74 9.55
CA LEU A 248 17.72 -10.73 8.97
C LEU A 248 17.87 -10.77 7.44
N VAL A 249 16.80 -11.10 6.73
CA VAL A 249 16.76 -11.04 5.27
C VAL A 249 16.04 -9.75 4.87
N MET A 250 16.72 -8.88 4.13
CA MET A 250 16.20 -7.61 3.65
C MET A 250 16.00 -7.66 2.13
N HIS A 251 14.74 -7.70 1.70
CA HIS A 251 14.38 -7.64 0.27
C HIS A 251 14.28 -6.20 -0.17
N THR A 252 15.39 -5.66 -0.64
CA THR A 252 15.55 -4.25 -1.03
C THR A 252 16.85 -4.03 -1.80
N GLN A 253 17.00 -2.84 -2.41
CA GLN A 253 18.29 -2.35 -2.84
C GLN A 253 19.08 -1.88 -1.62
N PRO A 254 20.33 -2.35 -1.41
CA PRO A 254 21.16 -1.98 -0.25
C PRO A 254 21.46 -0.49 -0.18
N VAL A 255 21.57 0.19 -1.33
CA VAL A 255 21.79 1.63 -1.47
C VAL A 255 20.72 2.21 -2.37
N ASP A 256 20.04 3.26 -1.94
CA ASP A 256 19.04 4.00 -2.72
C ASP A 256 19.30 5.51 -2.54
N GLU A 257 19.19 6.29 -3.60
CA GLU A 257 19.43 7.75 -3.58
C GLU A 257 18.52 8.51 -2.60
N ASN A 258 17.32 7.97 -2.33
CA ASN A 258 16.34 8.52 -1.39
C ASN A 258 16.33 7.78 -0.05
N GLY A 259 17.31 6.90 0.17
CA GLY A 259 17.41 6.02 1.31
C GLY A 259 18.72 6.13 2.08
N THR A 260 19.20 4.99 2.48
CA THR A 260 20.39 4.84 3.33
C THR A 260 21.37 3.87 2.68
N ASP A 261 22.68 4.08 2.87
CA ASP A 261 23.69 3.09 2.59
C ASP A 261 23.65 2.03 3.71
N LEU A 262 22.89 0.97 3.47
CA LEU A 262 22.66 -0.08 4.47
C LEU A 262 23.93 -0.90 4.77
N PRO A 263 24.80 -1.25 3.81
CA PRO A 263 26.12 -1.82 4.11
C PRO A 263 26.91 -1.00 5.11
N ALA A 264 27.03 0.32 4.93
CA ALA A 264 27.73 1.19 5.86
C ALA A 264 27.08 1.21 7.25
N VAL A 265 25.74 1.12 7.32
CA VAL A 265 25.04 0.99 8.62
C VAL A 265 25.38 -0.34 9.29
N ILE A 266 25.41 -1.46 8.55
CA ILE A 266 25.76 -2.78 9.09
C ILE A 266 27.17 -2.75 9.66
N ASP A 267 28.14 -2.23 8.91
CA ASP A 267 29.54 -2.13 9.36
C ASP A 267 29.68 -1.30 10.63
N ALA A 268 28.89 -0.24 10.77
CA ALA A 268 28.95 0.66 11.92
C ALA A 268 28.25 0.12 13.17
N VAL A 269 27.11 -0.56 13.04
CA VAL A 269 26.26 -0.89 14.21
C VAL A 269 25.96 -2.38 14.38
N ALA A 270 26.10 -3.21 13.34
CA ALA A 270 25.73 -4.62 13.37
C ALA A 270 26.76 -5.56 12.70
N PRO A 271 28.09 -5.34 12.85
CA PRO A 271 29.11 -6.05 12.08
C PRO A 271 29.18 -7.56 12.34
N ASN A 272 28.58 -8.01 13.44
CA ASN A 272 28.57 -9.42 13.84
C ASN A 272 27.21 -10.11 13.63
N CYS A 273 26.24 -9.42 13.02
CA CYS A 273 24.94 -10.00 12.72
C CYS A 273 24.90 -10.66 11.35
N ASN A 274 24.15 -11.75 11.21
CA ASN A 274 23.85 -12.31 9.90
C ASN A 274 22.74 -11.46 9.24
N ILE A 275 23.09 -10.68 8.23
CA ILE A 275 22.17 -9.86 7.45
C ILE A 275 22.40 -10.17 5.98
N ILE A 276 21.33 -10.49 5.25
CA ILE A 276 21.37 -10.88 3.84
C ILE A 276 20.47 -9.94 3.04
N PHE A 277 21.00 -9.41 1.93
CA PHE A 277 20.20 -8.63 0.97
C PHE A 277 19.67 -9.53 -0.14
N SER A 278 18.36 -9.47 -0.38
CA SER A 278 17.68 -10.05 -1.53
C SER A 278 17.37 -8.93 -2.52
N GLU A 279 18.29 -8.68 -3.47
CA GLU A 279 18.23 -7.51 -4.36
C GLU A 279 17.44 -7.77 -5.65
N LYS A 280 17.36 -9.04 -6.07
CA LYS A 280 16.68 -9.42 -7.30
C LYS A 280 15.19 -9.13 -7.20
N ARG A 281 14.63 -8.50 -8.24
CA ARG A 281 13.17 -8.42 -8.37
C ARG A 281 12.59 -9.83 -8.41
N ARG A 282 11.61 -10.08 -7.53
CA ARG A 282 10.94 -11.37 -7.39
C ARG A 282 9.54 -11.31 -8.00
N LEU A 283 9.09 -12.43 -8.54
CA LEU A 283 7.70 -12.62 -8.93
C LEU A 283 6.84 -12.80 -7.67
N GLN A 284 5.52 -12.58 -7.78
CA GLN A 284 4.62 -12.66 -6.62
C GLN A 284 4.67 -14.01 -5.89
N HIS A 285 4.75 -15.13 -6.64
CA HIS A 285 4.88 -16.45 -6.02
C HIS A 285 6.23 -16.66 -5.32
N GLU A 286 7.32 -16.03 -5.81
CA GLU A 286 8.62 -16.05 -5.13
C GLU A 286 8.61 -15.18 -3.87
N LEU A 287 7.87 -14.06 -3.88
CA LEU A 287 7.64 -13.28 -2.65
C LEU A 287 6.88 -14.12 -1.62
N ASN A 288 5.90 -14.91 -2.04
CA ASN A 288 5.23 -15.84 -1.14
C ASN A 288 6.20 -16.87 -0.54
N TYR A 289 7.19 -17.36 -1.30
CA TYR A 289 8.25 -18.20 -0.74
C TYR A 289 9.04 -17.49 0.36
N ASN A 290 9.40 -16.22 0.15
CA ASN A 290 10.14 -15.44 1.15
C ASN A 290 9.36 -15.32 2.45
N TYR A 291 8.04 -15.05 2.40
CA TYR A 291 7.20 -15.03 3.60
C TYR A 291 7.13 -16.40 4.27
N ASN A 292 7.03 -17.48 3.51
CA ASN A 292 6.98 -18.85 4.05
C ASN A 292 8.35 -19.34 4.59
N ILE A 293 9.46 -18.70 4.22
CA ILE A 293 10.79 -18.95 4.82
C ILE A 293 10.91 -18.26 6.17
N ALA A 294 10.30 -17.11 6.33
CA ALA A 294 10.44 -16.25 7.50
C ALA A 294 9.62 -16.75 8.70
N ASP A 295 10.20 -16.63 9.90
CA ASP A 295 9.49 -16.85 11.16
C ASP A 295 8.69 -15.62 11.59
N ALA A 296 9.11 -14.43 11.15
CA ALA A 296 8.37 -13.18 11.32
C ALA A 296 8.74 -12.16 10.25
N THR A 297 7.77 -11.32 9.86
CA THR A 297 8.03 -10.14 9.01
C THR A 297 7.97 -8.88 9.84
N ILE A 298 8.95 -7.98 9.67
CA ILE A 298 9.02 -6.71 10.40
C ILE A 298 8.76 -5.52 9.45
N ASN A 299 7.92 -4.58 9.89
CA ASN A 299 7.72 -3.29 9.22
C ASN A 299 7.48 -2.18 10.25
N ILE A 300 8.51 -1.43 10.55
CA ILE A 300 8.46 -0.30 11.50
C ILE A 300 8.43 1.05 10.79
N ALA A 301 7.87 1.10 9.60
CA ALA A 301 7.72 2.36 8.86
C ALA A 301 7.02 3.43 9.71
N ASN A 302 7.45 4.70 9.57
CA ASN A 302 6.77 5.83 10.21
C ASN A 302 5.34 5.97 9.71
N ASN A 303 5.16 5.78 8.40
CA ASN A 303 3.89 5.95 7.71
C ASN A 303 3.71 4.82 6.70
N GLU A 304 2.54 4.22 6.69
CA GLU A 304 2.18 3.14 5.78
C GLU A 304 0.69 3.19 5.44
N GLY A 305 0.37 3.45 4.18
CA GLY A 305 -1.03 3.55 3.73
C GLY A 305 -1.83 2.27 4.00
N PHE A 306 -1.31 1.15 3.54
CA PHE A 306 -1.90 -0.17 3.79
C PHE A 306 -0.88 -1.17 4.35
N GLY A 307 0.29 -1.30 3.72
CA GLY A 307 1.31 -2.29 4.09
C GLY A 307 1.10 -3.62 3.37
N LEU A 308 1.26 -3.64 2.05
CA LEU A 308 1.08 -4.85 1.24
C LEU A 308 1.95 -6.01 1.73
N ALA A 309 3.25 -5.75 1.99
CA ALA A 309 4.20 -6.78 2.41
C ALA A 309 3.80 -7.49 3.71
N THR A 310 3.23 -6.76 4.68
CA THR A 310 2.77 -7.36 5.94
C THR A 310 1.43 -8.08 5.80
N ALA A 311 0.54 -7.58 4.94
CA ALA A 311 -0.70 -8.27 4.62
C ALA A 311 -0.44 -9.59 3.86
N GLU A 312 0.49 -9.58 2.90
CA GLU A 312 0.97 -10.77 2.19
C GLU A 312 1.60 -11.78 3.16
N SER A 313 2.38 -11.30 4.13
CA SER A 313 2.97 -12.12 5.20
C SER A 313 1.91 -12.84 6.03
N ILE A 314 0.86 -12.12 6.46
CA ILE A 314 -0.26 -12.72 7.21
C ILE A 314 -0.96 -13.79 6.38
N MET A 315 -1.20 -13.53 5.08
CA MET A 315 -1.82 -14.50 4.18
C MET A 315 -0.94 -15.74 3.98
N ALA A 316 0.39 -15.59 4.00
CA ALA A 316 1.35 -16.68 3.99
C ALA A 316 1.42 -17.46 5.32
N GLY A 317 0.72 -17.01 6.37
CA GLY A 317 0.74 -17.62 7.70
C GLY A 317 1.88 -17.14 8.59
N THR A 318 2.64 -16.13 8.17
CA THR A 318 3.81 -15.60 8.89
C THR A 318 3.44 -14.39 9.72
N PRO A 319 3.70 -14.39 11.04
CA PRO A 319 3.36 -13.29 11.93
C PRO A 319 4.14 -12.01 11.62
N ILE A 320 3.59 -10.87 12.06
CA ILE A 320 4.13 -9.55 11.78
C ILE A 320 4.55 -8.82 13.07
N ILE A 321 5.64 -8.05 12.95
CA ILE A 321 6.08 -7.06 13.95
C ILE A 321 5.94 -5.70 13.28
N VAL A 322 5.02 -4.85 13.74
CA VAL A 322 4.66 -3.63 13.01
C VAL A 322 4.50 -2.41 13.88
N ASN A 323 4.92 -1.25 13.37
CA ASN A 323 4.59 0.04 13.97
C ASN A 323 3.07 0.29 13.89
N VAL A 324 2.51 0.87 14.95
CA VAL A 324 1.09 1.21 15.04
C VAL A 324 0.82 2.50 14.26
N THR A 325 0.71 2.39 12.94
CA THR A 325 0.45 3.50 12.02
C THR A 325 -0.31 3.05 10.79
N GLY A 326 -1.13 3.93 10.21
CA GLY A 326 -1.83 3.70 8.94
C GLY A 326 -2.51 2.35 8.86
N GLY A 327 -2.36 1.65 7.75
CA GLY A 327 -2.92 0.32 7.53
C GLY A 327 -2.27 -0.80 8.34
N LEU A 328 -1.05 -0.60 8.86
CA LEU A 328 -0.40 -1.61 9.71
C LEU A 328 -1.20 -1.89 10.99
N GLN A 329 -1.83 -0.86 11.56
CA GLN A 329 -2.70 -1.03 12.72
C GLN A 329 -3.99 -1.81 12.39
N ASP A 330 -4.50 -1.69 11.17
CA ASP A 330 -5.65 -2.48 10.71
C ASP A 330 -5.31 -3.97 10.69
N GLN A 331 -4.08 -4.29 10.27
CA GLN A 331 -3.55 -5.64 10.17
C GLN A 331 -3.24 -6.25 11.54
N CYS A 332 -3.03 -5.43 12.57
CA CYS A 332 -2.92 -5.92 13.94
C CYS A 332 -4.21 -6.56 14.46
N GLY A 333 -5.37 -6.25 13.86
CA GLY A 333 -6.65 -6.80 14.33
C GLY A 333 -6.97 -6.41 15.77
N PHE A 334 -6.80 -5.14 16.13
CA PHE A 334 -6.97 -4.68 17.50
C PHE A 334 -8.41 -4.88 18.03
N GLU A 335 -8.49 -5.41 19.23
CA GLU A 335 -9.71 -5.52 20.02
C GLU A 335 -9.61 -4.67 21.29
N VAL A 336 -10.71 -4.04 21.65
CA VAL A 336 -10.89 -3.36 22.94
C VAL A 336 -12.14 -3.92 23.60
N ASP A 337 -12.03 -4.35 24.86
CA ASP A 337 -13.12 -4.99 25.61
C ASP A 337 -13.77 -6.17 24.84
N GLY A 338 -12.95 -6.96 24.13
CA GLY A 338 -13.37 -8.12 23.33
C GLY A 338 -14.12 -7.78 22.04
N LYS A 339 -14.06 -6.53 21.57
CA LYS A 339 -14.65 -6.10 20.29
C LYS A 339 -13.57 -5.58 19.35
N LEU A 340 -13.56 -6.08 18.12
CA LEU A 340 -12.73 -5.56 17.04
C LEU A 340 -13.03 -4.08 16.83
N LEU A 341 -11.96 -3.28 16.72
CA LEU A 341 -12.06 -1.87 16.33
C LEU A 341 -12.60 -1.76 14.90
N THR A 342 -13.58 -0.91 14.73
CA THR A 342 -14.20 -0.61 13.44
C THR A 342 -13.59 0.65 12.82
N ALA A 343 -13.91 0.94 11.56
CA ALA A 343 -13.48 2.18 10.93
C ALA A 343 -14.05 3.43 11.65
N ASP A 344 -15.26 3.34 12.21
CA ASP A 344 -15.89 4.45 12.93
C ASP A 344 -15.18 4.77 14.27
N ASP A 345 -14.54 3.79 14.90
CA ASP A 345 -13.73 4.03 16.09
C ASP A 345 -12.54 4.95 15.79
N TYR A 346 -11.99 4.87 14.58
CA TYR A 346 -10.87 5.71 14.13
C TYR A 346 -11.27 7.16 13.84
N ILE A 347 -12.56 7.49 13.72
CA ILE A 347 -13.03 8.88 13.65
C ILE A 347 -12.69 9.63 14.95
N LYS A 348 -12.70 8.93 16.07
CA LYS A 348 -12.40 9.49 17.40
C LYS A 348 -10.91 9.65 17.66
N ILE A 349 -10.07 8.95 16.88
CA ILE A 349 -8.61 8.96 17.04
C ILE A 349 -8.01 10.04 16.13
N GLY A 350 -8.15 11.31 16.52
CA GLY A 350 -7.73 12.47 15.72
C GLY A 350 -6.29 12.93 15.94
N SER A 351 -5.53 12.30 16.83
CA SER A 351 -4.13 12.62 17.07
C SER A 351 -3.35 11.41 17.58
N LEU A 352 -2.02 11.45 17.42
CA LEU A 352 -1.12 10.47 18.02
C LEU A 352 -1.28 10.37 19.56
N HIS A 353 -1.75 11.44 20.21
CA HIS A 353 -2.06 11.40 21.64
C HIS A 353 -3.24 10.49 21.99
N GLN A 354 -4.28 10.49 21.18
CA GLN A 354 -5.44 9.63 21.41
C GLN A 354 -5.12 8.17 21.25
N TRP A 355 -4.18 7.82 20.33
CA TRP A 355 -3.68 6.45 20.18
C TRP A 355 -2.97 5.94 21.44
N ARG A 356 -2.27 6.80 22.16
CA ARG A 356 -1.63 6.43 23.44
C ARG A 356 -2.64 6.03 24.53
N GLU A 357 -3.86 6.55 24.46
CA GLU A 357 -4.94 6.12 25.37
C GLU A 357 -5.36 4.66 25.13
N TRP A 358 -5.07 4.14 23.95
CA TRP A 358 -5.36 2.74 23.57
C TRP A 358 -4.16 1.82 23.81
N GLU A 359 -2.96 2.38 23.97
CA GLU A 359 -1.78 1.62 24.38
C GLU A 359 -2.06 0.95 25.74
N GLY A 360 -1.92 -0.37 25.78
CA GLY A 360 -2.26 -1.19 26.96
C GLY A 360 -3.73 -1.60 27.09
N LYS A 361 -4.67 -1.01 26.32
CA LYS A 361 -6.07 -1.43 26.26
C LYS A 361 -6.38 -2.24 25.02
N ALA A 362 -5.85 -1.82 23.87
CA ALA A 362 -6.04 -2.54 22.60
C ALA A 362 -5.15 -3.78 22.57
N LYS A 363 -5.77 -4.93 22.36
CA LYS A 363 -5.08 -6.22 22.23
C LYS A 363 -4.98 -6.58 20.77
N PRO A 364 -3.77 -6.88 20.24
CA PRO A 364 -3.62 -7.35 18.86
C PRO A 364 -4.09 -8.80 18.73
N GLY A 365 -4.38 -9.20 17.49
CA GLY A 365 -4.52 -10.62 17.15
C GLY A 365 -3.22 -11.39 17.40
N PRO A 366 -3.28 -12.72 17.53
CA PRO A 366 -2.13 -13.56 17.89
C PRO A 366 -1.02 -13.60 16.81
N TRP A 367 -1.30 -13.10 15.63
CA TRP A 367 -0.37 -13.00 14.51
C TRP A 367 0.42 -11.70 14.46
N ALA A 368 0.18 -10.76 15.39
CA ALA A 368 0.77 -9.42 15.31
C ALA A 368 1.42 -8.99 16.63
N VAL A 369 2.61 -8.41 16.51
CA VAL A 369 3.31 -7.73 17.60
C VAL A 369 3.34 -6.23 17.29
N PRO A 370 2.50 -5.41 17.93
CA PRO A 370 2.48 -3.97 17.70
C PRO A 370 3.66 -3.29 18.38
N VAL A 371 4.31 -2.41 17.66
CA VAL A 371 5.32 -1.50 18.18
C VAL A 371 4.65 -0.14 18.36
N TRP A 372 4.44 0.26 19.59
CA TRP A 372 3.90 1.57 19.95
C TRP A 372 5.03 2.60 19.89
N SER A 373 5.18 3.24 18.74
CA SER A 373 6.23 4.23 18.62
C SER A 373 5.89 5.49 19.43
N LEU A 374 6.83 5.89 20.27
CA LEU A 374 6.93 7.27 20.69
C LEU A 374 7.29 8.06 19.43
N SER A 375 6.33 8.81 18.89
CA SER A 375 6.62 9.70 17.77
C SER A 375 7.80 10.59 18.12
N LEU A 376 8.94 10.36 17.47
CA LEU A 376 10.16 11.16 17.62
C LEU A 376 10.00 12.59 17.05
N ILE A 377 8.84 12.93 16.49
CA ILE A 377 8.51 14.25 15.97
C ILE A 377 8.52 15.33 17.08
N HIS A 378 8.49 14.91 18.33
CA HIS A 378 8.45 15.82 19.48
C HIS A 378 9.76 15.88 20.30
N ILE A 379 10.84 15.33 19.76
CA ILE A 379 12.16 15.48 20.39
C ILE A 379 12.92 16.61 19.72
#